data_f36cdf7b10ecf18f169e7926e9bfedf4
#
_entry.id   f36cdf7b10ecf18f169e7926e9bfedf4
#
_cell.length_a   1.000
_cell.length_b   1.000
_cell.length_c   1.000
_cell.angle_alpha   90.00
_cell.angle_beta   90.00
_cell.angle_gamma   90.00
#
_symmetry.space_group_name_H-M   'P 1'
#
loop_
_entity.id
_entity.type
_entity.pdbx_description
1 polymer ?
#
loop_
_entity_poly.entity_id
_entity_poly.type
_entity_poly.pdbx_seq_one_letter_code
_entity_poly.pdbx_strand_id
1 'polypeptide(L)'
;MNKVILLGRLTKAPEIRFSQKNQNKIANYTLAVNRKYVAQGEERQTDFINIVAYSKLAEFSEKYLKQGLQICVCGRIQTRTYEDNNVIKRYVTEIIAEEIDFADSFKKQGPDESILNSSIPANTNNIQTENSENSDDSVLASDDLPF
;
A
#
# COMPACT_ATOMS: atom_id res chain seq x y z
N MET A 1 5.02 26.69 2.09
CA MET A 1 5.00 25.36 1.46
C MET A 1 3.70 24.67 1.85
N ASN A 2 2.99 24.06 0.89
CA ASN A 2 1.74 23.31 1.14
C ASN A 2 1.91 21.89 0.58
N LYS A 3 2.34 20.96 1.42
CA LYS A 3 2.64 19.59 1.06
C LYS A 3 2.17 18.65 2.16
N VAL A 4 1.51 17.56 1.77
CA VAL A 4 0.97 16.54 2.66
C VAL A 4 1.35 15.19 2.10
N ILE A 5 1.77 14.29 2.99
CA ILE A 5 2.05 12.89 2.66
C ILE A 5 1.23 12.04 3.63
N LEU A 6 0.38 11.19 3.08
CA LEU A 6 -0.55 10.34 3.84
C LEU A 6 -0.39 8.89 3.44
N LEU A 7 -0.23 8.04 4.44
CA LEU A 7 -0.28 6.59 4.29
C LEU A 7 -1.57 6.07 4.91
N GLY A 8 -2.44 5.47 4.11
CA GLY A 8 -3.75 5.01 4.60
C GLY A 8 -4.36 3.95 3.71
N ARG A 9 -5.54 3.45 4.14
CA ARG A 9 -6.33 2.48 3.36
C ARG A 9 -7.57 3.14 2.79
N LEU A 10 -7.93 2.75 1.56
CA LEU A 10 -9.19 3.19 0.98
C LEU A 10 -10.38 2.60 1.73
N THR A 11 -11.31 3.46 2.14
CA THR A 11 -12.54 3.02 2.80
C THR A 11 -13.53 2.39 1.84
N LYS A 12 -13.53 2.86 0.59
CA LYS A 12 -14.33 2.36 -0.53
C LYS A 12 -13.62 2.63 -1.86
N ALA A 13 -14.11 2.04 -2.94
CA ALA A 13 -13.60 2.31 -4.28
C ALA A 13 -13.76 3.80 -4.65
N PRO A 14 -12.86 4.39 -5.46
CA PRO A 14 -12.96 5.77 -5.90
C PRO A 14 -14.28 6.05 -6.66
N GLU A 15 -14.91 7.16 -6.34
CA GLU A 15 -16.05 7.68 -7.09
C GLU A 15 -15.55 8.57 -8.23
N ILE A 16 -15.87 8.19 -9.45
CA ILE A 16 -15.44 8.92 -10.64
C ILE A 16 -16.54 9.87 -11.09
N ARG A 17 -16.17 11.12 -11.31
CA ARG A 17 -17.02 12.16 -11.85
C ARG A 17 -16.31 12.86 -13.01
N PHE A 18 -17.09 13.48 -13.88
CA PHE A 18 -16.57 14.29 -14.98
C PHE A 18 -16.79 15.77 -14.69
N SER A 19 -15.78 16.57 -14.91
CA SER A 19 -15.90 18.04 -14.82
C SER A 19 -16.79 18.54 -15.95
N GLN A 20 -17.77 19.36 -15.60
CA GLN A 20 -18.69 19.95 -16.59
C GLN A 20 -17.99 20.94 -17.55
N LYS A 21 -16.85 21.53 -17.13
CA LYS A 21 -16.13 22.53 -17.94
C LYS A 21 -15.20 21.89 -18.97
N ASN A 22 -14.49 20.81 -18.61
CA ASN A 22 -13.39 20.29 -19.42
C ASN A 22 -13.48 18.79 -19.68
N GLN A 23 -14.57 18.14 -19.27
CA GLN A 23 -14.75 16.68 -19.33
C GLN A 23 -13.61 15.85 -18.68
N ASN A 24 -12.78 16.51 -17.90
CA ASN A 24 -11.71 15.83 -17.18
C ASN A 24 -12.28 14.94 -16.09
N LYS A 25 -11.73 13.76 -15.96
CA LYS A 25 -12.08 12.84 -14.87
C LYS A 25 -11.61 13.39 -13.53
N ILE A 26 -12.43 13.21 -12.52
CA ILE A 26 -12.17 13.54 -11.13
C ILE A 26 -12.49 12.30 -10.32
N ALA A 27 -11.54 11.81 -9.54
CA ALA A 27 -11.73 10.71 -8.61
C ALA A 27 -11.79 11.25 -7.17
N ASN A 28 -12.85 10.90 -6.44
CA ASN A 28 -13.00 11.21 -5.04
C ASN A 28 -12.97 9.93 -4.22
N TYR A 29 -12.15 9.89 -3.20
CA TYR A 29 -12.09 8.77 -2.27
C TYR A 29 -11.64 9.22 -0.89
N THR A 30 -11.87 8.37 0.11
CA THR A 30 -11.51 8.64 1.50
C THR A 30 -10.45 7.65 1.94
N LEU A 31 -9.38 8.17 2.53
CA LEU A 31 -8.35 7.38 3.20
C LEU A 31 -8.60 7.31 4.69
N ALA A 32 -8.53 6.11 5.23
CA ALA A 32 -8.45 5.82 6.64
C ALA A 32 -6.98 5.83 7.05
N VAL A 33 -6.58 6.85 7.79
CA VAL A 33 -5.21 7.06 8.27
C VAL A 33 -5.18 6.82 9.76
N ASN A 34 -4.45 5.81 10.22
CA ASN A 34 -4.32 5.50 11.64
C ASN A 34 -3.39 6.48 12.33
N ARG A 35 -3.81 6.99 13.48
CA ARG A 35 -2.94 7.81 14.33
C ARG A 35 -1.80 6.98 14.89
N LYS A 36 -0.60 7.55 14.85
CA LYS A 36 0.63 6.85 15.27
C LYS A 36 0.67 6.59 16.78
N TYR A 37 0.17 7.54 17.56
CA TYR A 37 0.20 7.48 19.02
C TYR A 37 -1.21 7.24 19.56
N VAL A 38 -1.30 6.23 20.42
CA VAL A 38 -2.52 5.89 21.17
C VAL A 38 -2.11 5.86 22.63
N ALA A 39 -2.87 6.53 23.49
CA ALA A 39 -2.62 6.47 24.93
C ALA A 39 -2.84 5.04 25.43
N GLN A 40 -2.11 4.67 26.48
CA GLN A 40 -2.19 3.34 27.05
C GLN A 40 -3.61 3.06 27.55
N GLY A 41 -4.28 2.05 26.96
CA GLY A 41 -5.67 1.69 27.29
C GLY A 41 -6.74 2.31 26.40
N GLU A 42 -6.37 3.13 25.41
CA GLU A 42 -7.32 3.67 24.42
C GLU A 42 -7.31 2.85 23.11
N GLU A 43 -8.44 2.85 22.42
CA GLU A 43 -8.55 2.26 21.10
C GLU A 43 -7.82 3.12 20.05
N ARG A 44 -7.29 2.46 19.02
CA ARG A 44 -6.64 3.16 17.90
C ARG A 44 -7.64 4.08 17.20
N GLN A 45 -7.33 5.35 17.17
CA GLN A 45 -8.12 6.34 16.45
C GLN A 45 -7.67 6.39 14.97
N THR A 46 -8.64 6.54 14.10
CA THR A 46 -8.45 6.64 12.66
C THR A 46 -9.03 7.94 12.16
N ASP A 47 -8.26 8.67 11.39
CA ASP A 47 -8.72 9.89 10.71
C ASP A 47 -9.16 9.54 9.28
N PHE A 48 -10.34 10.04 8.89
CA PHE A 48 -10.89 9.84 7.56
C PHE A 48 -10.66 11.11 6.73
N ILE A 49 -9.81 11.01 5.73
CA ILE A 49 -9.35 12.16 4.96
C ILE A 49 -9.81 12.05 3.52
N ASN A 50 -10.48 13.09 3.03
CA ASN A 50 -10.98 13.16 1.66
C ASN A 50 -9.85 13.52 0.70
N ILE A 51 -9.70 12.71 -0.34
CA ILE A 51 -8.71 12.87 -1.40
C ILE A 51 -9.43 13.11 -2.72
N VAL A 52 -8.90 14.05 -3.49
CA VAL A 52 -9.37 14.36 -4.83
C VAL A 52 -8.21 14.22 -5.81
N ALA A 53 -8.39 13.40 -6.83
CA ALA A 53 -7.43 13.23 -7.90
C ALA A 53 -8.02 13.71 -9.23
N TYR A 54 -7.21 14.35 -10.06
CA TYR A 54 -7.63 14.91 -11.35
C TYR A 54 -6.95 14.23 -12.53
N SER A 55 -7.62 14.24 -13.67
CA SER A 55 -7.08 13.83 -14.97
C SER A 55 -6.41 12.46 -14.94
N LYS A 56 -5.12 12.38 -15.22
CA LYS A 56 -4.37 11.11 -15.25
C LYS A 56 -4.38 10.35 -13.92
N LEU A 57 -4.31 11.06 -12.79
CA LEU A 57 -4.40 10.43 -11.48
C LEU A 57 -5.81 9.91 -11.18
N ALA A 58 -6.85 10.56 -11.71
CA ALA A 58 -8.21 10.06 -11.61
C ALA A 58 -8.40 8.77 -12.43
N GLU A 59 -7.84 8.70 -13.63
CA GLU A 59 -7.83 7.47 -14.46
C GLU A 59 -7.05 6.34 -13.79
N PHE A 60 -5.90 6.66 -13.23
CA PHE A 60 -5.12 5.71 -12.43
C PHE A 60 -5.93 5.18 -11.24
N SER A 61 -6.59 6.10 -10.52
CA SER A 61 -7.42 5.75 -9.35
C SER A 61 -8.59 4.84 -9.75
N GLU A 62 -9.29 5.14 -10.84
CA GLU A 62 -10.37 4.32 -11.37
C GLU A 62 -9.91 2.89 -11.69
N LYS A 63 -8.76 2.77 -12.33
CA LYS A 63 -8.25 1.50 -12.86
C LYS A 63 -7.64 0.60 -11.79
N TYR A 64 -6.94 1.18 -10.83
CA TYR A 64 -6.08 0.41 -9.93
C TYR A 64 -6.48 0.47 -8.47
N LEU A 65 -7.19 1.51 -8.01
CA LEU A 65 -7.55 1.65 -6.62
C LEU A 65 -8.83 0.91 -6.28
N LYS A 66 -8.79 0.11 -5.22
CA LYS A 66 -9.90 -0.70 -4.72
C LYS A 66 -10.07 -0.48 -3.21
N GLN A 67 -11.27 -0.77 -2.71
CA GLN A 67 -11.55 -0.77 -1.28
C GLN A 67 -10.52 -1.60 -0.50
N GLY A 68 -10.04 -1.08 0.61
CA GLY A 68 -9.10 -1.73 1.52
C GLY A 68 -7.64 -1.67 1.09
N LEU A 69 -7.33 -1.24 -0.14
CA LEU A 69 -5.95 -1.09 -0.62
C LEU A 69 -5.21 -0.01 0.16
N GLN A 70 -3.99 -0.30 0.56
CA GLN A 70 -3.12 0.65 1.23
C GLN A 70 -2.28 1.41 0.20
N ILE A 71 -2.37 2.73 0.27
CA ILE A 71 -1.63 3.63 -0.62
C ILE A 71 -0.95 4.75 0.15
N CYS A 72 0.10 5.29 -0.46
CA CYS A 72 0.71 6.53 -0.07
C CYS A 72 0.27 7.62 -1.03
N VAL A 73 -0.29 8.69 -0.51
CA VAL A 73 -0.71 9.85 -1.30
C VAL A 73 0.15 11.04 -0.92
N CYS A 74 0.80 11.62 -1.91
CA CYS A 74 1.47 12.90 -1.79
C CYS A 74 0.64 13.97 -2.49
N GLY A 75 0.41 15.09 -1.84
CA GLY A 75 -0.43 16.14 -2.38
C GLY A 75 -0.38 17.43 -1.59
N ARG A 76 -1.40 18.25 -1.75
CA ARG A 76 -1.56 19.53 -1.05
C ARG A 76 -2.95 19.67 -0.45
N ILE A 77 -3.05 20.42 0.64
CA ILE A 77 -4.33 20.77 1.26
C ILE A 77 -5.00 21.84 0.41
N GLN A 78 -6.28 21.69 0.15
CA GLN A 78 -7.12 22.70 -0.45
C GLN A 78 -8.40 22.86 0.34
N THR A 79 -8.78 24.08 0.62
CA THR A 79 -10.06 24.42 1.23
C THR A 79 -10.96 25.07 0.20
N ARG A 80 -12.23 24.74 0.24
CA ARG A 80 -13.25 25.39 -0.58
C ARG A 80 -14.50 25.63 0.24
N THR A 81 -15.24 26.65 -0.11
CA THR A 81 -16.52 26.98 0.48
C THR A 81 -17.60 26.76 -0.56
N TYR A 82 -18.68 26.10 -0.17
CA TYR A 82 -19.88 26.03 -0.98
C TYR A 82 -21.12 26.34 -0.14
N GLU A 83 -22.17 26.82 -0.77
CA GLU A 83 -23.44 27.02 -0.12
C GLU A 83 -24.33 25.80 -0.34
N ASP A 84 -24.85 25.28 0.77
CA ASP A 84 -25.81 24.17 0.75
C ASP A 84 -27.19 24.69 0.32
N ASN A 85 -28.11 23.81 -0.08
CA ASN A 85 -29.49 24.12 -0.48
C ASN A 85 -30.26 25.00 0.54
N ASN A 86 -29.80 25.03 1.79
CA ASN A 86 -30.35 25.87 2.86
C ASN A 86 -29.62 27.21 3.04
N VAL A 87 -28.81 27.67 2.06
CA VAL A 87 -28.02 28.93 2.09
C VAL A 87 -27.00 28.95 3.25
N ILE A 88 -26.61 27.77 3.74
CA ILE A 88 -25.59 27.64 4.80
C ILE A 88 -24.23 27.45 4.13
N LYS A 89 -23.27 28.32 4.47
CA LYS A 89 -21.88 28.17 4.01
C LYS A 89 -21.22 26.95 4.66
N ARG A 90 -20.75 26.03 3.83
CA ARG A 90 -19.99 24.85 4.23
C ARG A 90 -18.54 24.99 3.82
N TYR A 91 -17.65 24.71 4.76
CA TYR A 91 -16.21 24.66 4.52
C TYR A 91 -15.79 23.21 4.32
N VAL A 92 -15.12 22.94 3.23
CA VAL A 92 -14.58 21.62 2.91
C VAL A 92 -13.07 21.72 2.85
N THR A 93 -12.41 20.82 3.57
CA THR A 93 -10.96 20.63 3.49
C THR A 93 -10.70 19.29 2.84
N GLU A 94 -9.97 19.28 1.76
CA GLU A 94 -9.64 18.10 0.97
C GLU A 94 -8.16 18.12 0.57
N ILE A 95 -7.62 16.94 0.27
CA ILE A 95 -6.25 16.80 -0.23
C ILE A 95 -6.32 16.58 -1.73
N ILE A 96 -5.66 17.45 -2.48
CA ILE A 96 -5.47 17.28 -3.92
C ILE A 96 -4.25 16.40 -4.12
N ALA A 97 -4.48 15.20 -4.67
CA ALA A 97 -3.41 14.26 -4.96
C ALA A 97 -2.53 14.77 -6.11
N GLU A 98 -1.23 14.70 -5.92
CA GLU A 98 -0.20 15.02 -6.91
C GLU A 98 0.57 13.75 -7.31
N GLU A 99 0.66 12.77 -6.38
CA GLU A 99 1.32 11.50 -6.59
C GLU A 99 0.64 10.41 -5.74
N ILE A 100 0.56 9.21 -6.27
CA ILE A 100 -0.07 8.07 -5.61
C ILE A 100 0.81 6.84 -5.81
N ASP A 101 1.24 6.22 -4.70
CA ASP A 101 2.03 5.01 -4.67
C ASP A 101 1.34 3.88 -3.93
N PHE A 102 1.54 2.66 -4.37
CA PHE A 102 1.06 1.49 -3.67
C PHE A 102 1.95 1.19 -2.46
N ALA A 103 1.34 0.99 -1.30
CA ALA A 103 2.02 0.64 -0.07
C ALA A 103 1.75 -0.80 0.39
N ASP A 104 0.76 -1.47 -0.19
CA ASP A 104 0.59 -2.91 0.00
C ASP A 104 1.63 -3.66 -0.85
N SER A 105 2.37 -4.55 -0.21
CA SER A 105 3.14 -5.55 -0.93
C SER A 105 2.16 -6.42 -1.72
N PHE A 106 2.22 -6.36 -3.05
CA PHE A 106 1.57 -7.38 -3.86
C PHE A 106 2.16 -8.73 -3.44
N LYS A 107 1.42 -9.53 -2.67
CA LYS A 107 1.72 -10.95 -2.61
C LYS A 107 1.58 -11.43 -4.06
N LYS A 108 2.70 -11.69 -4.71
CA LYS A 108 2.71 -12.53 -5.90
C LYS A 108 1.96 -13.79 -5.46
N GLN A 109 0.77 -14.02 -6.00
CA GLN A 109 0.21 -15.35 -5.98
C GLN A 109 1.24 -16.21 -6.70
N GLY A 110 2.00 -16.97 -5.93
CA GLY A 110 2.85 -18.00 -6.47
C GLY A 110 1.98 -18.94 -7.28
N PRO A 111 2.52 -19.57 -8.32
CA PRO A 111 1.77 -20.54 -9.08
C PRO A 111 1.20 -21.58 -8.12
N ASP A 112 -0.07 -21.92 -8.30
CA ASP A 112 -0.79 -22.96 -7.59
C ASP A 112 0.10 -24.21 -7.38
N GLU A 113 0.44 -24.48 -6.14
CA GLU A 113 1.07 -25.75 -5.71
C GLU A 113 0.09 -26.94 -5.75
N SER A 114 -0.84 -26.96 -6.68
CA SER A 114 -1.79 -28.07 -6.80
C SER A 114 -1.44 -29.08 -7.89
N ILE A 115 -0.25 -29.02 -8.51
CA ILE A 115 0.15 -29.99 -9.54
C ILE A 115 1.51 -30.64 -9.24
N LEU A 116 1.74 -31.07 -8.00
CA LEU A 116 2.87 -31.96 -7.69
C LEU A 116 2.49 -33.01 -6.64
N ASN A 117 1.44 -33.75 -6.95
CA ASN A 117 1.20 -35.00 -6.24
C ASN A 117 0.62 -36.05 -7.18
N SER A 118 1.40 -36.46 -8.18
CA SER A 118 1.18 -37.70 -8.89
C SER A 118 2.52 -38.33 -9.27
N SER A 119 2.82 -39.37 -8.46
CA SER A 119 3.59 -40.55 -8.86
C SER A 119 5.04 -40.41 -9.30
N ILE A 120 5.95 -40.72 -8.38
CA ILE A 120 7.19 -41.39 -8.71
C ILE A 120 7.21 -42.74 -8.00
N PRO A 121 7.26 -43.87 -8.70
CA PRO A 121 7.46 -45.16 -8.07
C PRO A 121 8.92 -45.34 -7.66
N ALA A 122 9.07 -45.92 -6.48
CA ALA A 122 10.35 -46.33 -5.96
C ALA A 122 11.08 -47.29 -6.90
N ASN A 123 12.36 -47.10 -7.06
CA ASN A 123 13.25 -48.22 -7.35
C ASN A 123 14.56 -48.08 -6.56
N THR A 124 14.74 -49.04 -5.73
CA THR A 124 15.86 -49.40 -4.91
C THR A 124 17.05 -49.78 -5.78
N ASN A 125 18.28 -49.33 -5.42
CA ASN A 125 19.47 -50.17 -5.34
C ASN A 125 20.67 -49.38 -4.87
N ASN A 126 21.01 -49.58 -3.62
CA ASN A 126 22.24 -50.11 -3.05
C ASN A 126 23.52 -49.88 -3.84
N ILE A 127 24.53 -49.24 -3.23
CA ILE A 127 25.89 -49.71 -3.07
C ILE A 127 26.65 -48.83 -2.08
N GLN A 128 27.31 -49.55 -1.21
CA GLN A 128 28.13 -49.21 -0.05
C GLN A 128 29.47 -48.55 -0.35
N THR A 129 29.98 -47.99 0.78
CA THR A 129 31.41 -47.94 1.24
C THR A 129 32.34 -46.98 0.54
N GLU A 130 33.23 -46.32 1.18
CA GLU A 130 33.98 -46.32 2.45
C GLU A 130 34.73 -45.01 2.63
N ASN A 131 34.92 -44.64 3.90
CA ASN A 131 36.07 -44.09 4.61
C ASN A 131 37.09 -43.16 3.90
N SER A 132 37.39 -42.06 4.52
CA SER A 132 38.48 -41.74 5.47
C SER A 132 38.64 -40.22 5.54
N GLU A 133 38.53 -39.70 6.72
CA GLU A 133 39.54 -39.21 7.67
C GLU A 133 40.52 -38.17 7.12
N ASN A 134 40.53 -37.13 7.86
CA ASN A 134 41.59 -36.28 8.42
C ASN A 134 41.45 -34.81 8.03
N SER A 135 41.13 -34.03 9.02
CA SER A 135 41.93 -33.34 10.05
C SER A 135 42.54 -32.03 9.60
N ASP A 136 42.25 -31.08 10.47
CA ASP A 136 43.07 -29.94 10.89
C ASP A 136 43.17 -28.77 9.91
N ASP A 137 43.09 -27.60 10.31
CA ASP A 137 43.43 -26.87 11.51
C ASP A 137 43.15 -25.39 11.27
N SER A 138 42.63 -24.78 12.30
CA SER A 138 42.97 -23.48 12.85
C SER A 138 42.92 -22.22 11.95
N VAL A 139 42.26 -21.29 12.39
CA VAL A 139 42.52 -20.24 13.36
C VAL A 139 42.36 -18.82 12.80
N LEU A 140 41.56 -18.08 13.53
CA LEU A 140 41.69 -16.66 13.86
C LEU A 140 41.37 -15.67 12.73
N ALA A 141 40.58 -14.84 12.99
CA ALA A 141 40.34 -13.78 13.93
C ALA A 141 39.83 -12.57 13.21
N SER A 142 38.78 -12.11 13.75
CA SER A 142 38.58 -10.76 14.27
C SER A 142 38.74 -9.61 13.31
N ASP A 143 37.69 -8.91 13.43
CA ASP A 143 37.64 -7.47 13.64
C ASP A 143 37.62 -6.60 12.40
N ASP A 144 36.60 -5.98 12.30
CA ASP A 144 36.30 -4.57 12.32
C ASP A 144 35.11 -4.25 11.41
N LEU A 145 34.00 -4.04 12.05
CA LEU A 145 32.92 -3.21 11.51
C LEU A 145 33.10 -1.80 12.07
N PRO A 146 33.48 -0.83 11.24
CA PRO A 146 33.26 0.57 11.58
C PRO A 146 31.89 0.99 10.99
N PHE A 147 31.13 1.58 11.81
CA PHE A 147 29.90 2.29 11.50
C PHE A 147 30.10 3.38 10.49
#